data_895c8e6bf2a057009932d5e3f8b1e51e
#
_entry.id   895c8e6bf2a057009932d5e3f8b1e51e
#
_cell.length_a   1.000
_cell.length_b   1.000
_cell.length_c   1.000
_cell.angle_alpha   90.00
_cell.angle_beta   90.00
_cell.angle_gamma   90.00
#
_symmetry.space_group_name_H-M   'P 1'
#
loop_
_entity.id
_entity.type
_entity.pdbx_description
1 polymer ?
#
loop_
_entity_poly.entity_id
_entity_poly.type
_entity_poly.pdbx_seq_one_letter_code
_entity_poly.pdbx_strand_id
1 'polypeptide(L)'
;MDLLGHTGTVNIFGEDVQKLDAYANQLLVESLLTSGTVHAVVSEELEHPVFAPPSQAGEYLVYLDPIDGSSNIDTNCPIGTIFSLYQKEGGFLQQGNRQVASGYVMYGPSVLFVYTSGHGVQGFTLDLSRGCFVYSHPNIMIPVKGNIYSINEAYEPLYDASTRAYLAQVRASAAHTARYVGSLVADAHRTLLKGGHFSLSAHSEPAGRKAAPDARSQPLCLAGGPSRGQGPEQSRQEPTDHSTKDGA
;
A
#
# COMPACT_ATOMS: atom_id res chain seq x y z
N MET A 1 15.50 -20.12 -16.55
CA MET A 1 15.10 -20.34 -15.14
C MET A 1 13.58 -20.45 -15.14
N ASP A 2 13.03 -21.56 -14.65
CA ASP A 2 11.57 -21.74 -14.57
C ASP A 2 11.09 -21.10 -13.24
N LEU A 3 10.53 -19.90 -13.34
CA LEU A 3 10.02 -19.11 -12.21
C LEU A 3 8.50 -19.17 -12.07
N LEU A 4 7.81 -19.96 -12.90
CA LEU A 4 6.37 -20.18 -12.79
C LEU A 4 6.06 -21.32 -11.85
N GLY A 5 4.87 -21.25 -11.23
CA GLY A 5 4.34 -22.27 -10.31
C GLY A 5 4.81 -22.10 -8.85
N HIS A 6 4.26 -22.95 -8.00
CA HIS A 6 4.44 -22.89 -6.54
C HIS A 6 5.74 -23.55 -6.08
N THR A 7 6.25 -23.08 -4.93
CA THR A 7 7.38 -23.72 -4.25
C THR A 7 7.00 -24.97 -3.47
N GLY A 8 5.71 -25.11 -3.12
CA GLY A 8 5.20 -26.14 -2.22
C GLY A 8 5.25 -25.73 -0.74
N THR A 9 5.55 -24.45 -0.45
CA THR A 9 5.54 -23.86 0.88
C THR A 9 4.46 -22.80 1.00
N VAL A 10 4.06 -22.45 2.21
CA VAL A 10 3.09 -21.38 2.53
C VAL A 10 3.79 -20.25 3.30
N ASN A 11 3.42 -19.00 3.01
CA ASN A 11 3.93 -17.84 3.72
C ASN A 11 3.23 -17.65 5.10
N ILE A 12 3.62 -16.62 5.83
CA ILE A 12 3.06 -16.31 7.15
C ILE A 12 1.56 -16.01 7.14
N PHE A 13 1.00 -15.68 5.99
CA PHE A 13 -0.43 -15.43 5.80
C PHE A 13 -1.20 -16.68 5.35
N GLY A 14 -0.51 -17.82 5.13
CA GLY A 14 -1.10 -19.07 4.72
C GLY A 14 -1.39 -19.13 3.21
N GLU A 15 -0.72 -18.33 2.42
CA GLU A 15 -0.78 -18.32 0.95
C GLU A 15 0.31 -19.21 0.35
N ASP A 16 0.02 -19.91 -0.74
CA ASP A 16 1.02 -20.68 -1.46
C ASP A 16 2.07 -19.78 -2.09
N VAL A 17 3.35 -19.97 -1.73
CA VAL A 17 4.45 -19.15 -2.24
C VAL A 17 4.78 -19.53 -3.69
N GLN A 18 4.72 -18.55 -4.58
CA GLN A 18 5.16 -18.70 -5.96
C GLN A 18 6.69 -18.69 -6.03
N LYS A 19 7.26 -19.38 -7.01
CA LYS A 19 8.72 -19.37 -7.22
C LYS A 19 9.26 -17.97 -7.53
N LEU A 20 8.47 -17.14 -8.20
CA LEU A 20 8.83 -15.76 -8.50
C LEU A 20 8.90 -14.91 -7.23
N ASP A 21 7.97 -15.10 -6.27
CA ASP A 21 7.98 -14.40 -4.99
C ASP A 21 9.27 -14.72 -4.21
N ALA A 22 9.58 -16.01 -4.07
CA ALA A 22 10.77 -16.46 -3.37
C ALA A 22 12.05 -15.88 -4.00
N TYR A 23 12.13 -15.87 -5.33
CA TYR A 23 13.27 -15.33 -6.06
C TYR A 23 13.39 -13.81 -5.92
N ALA A 24 12.26 -13.08 -6.06
CA ALA A 24 12.22 -11.64 -5.91
C ALA A 24 12.56 -11.21 -4.48
N ASN A 25 12.02 -11.93 -3.50
CA ASN A 25 12.33 -11.69 -2.09
C ASN A 25 13.82 -11.84 -1.81
N GLN A 26 14.42 -12.95 -2.22
CA GLN A 26 15.86 -13.17 -2.03
C GLN A 26 16.68 -12.04 -2.67
N LEU A 27 16.43 -11.74 -3.95
CA LEU A 27 17.17 -10.73 -4.70
C LEU A 27 17.09 -9.33 -4.07
N LEU A 28 15.88 -8.93 -3.69
CA LEU A 28 15.63 -7.60 -3.11
C LEU A 28 16.22 -7.48 -1.71
N VAL A 29 16.02 -8.48 -0.84
CA VAL A 29 16.58 -8.49 0.51
C VAL A 29 18.11 -8.43 0.46
N GLU A 30 18.77 -9.27 -0.33
CA GLU A 30 20.23 -9.26 -0.48
C GLU A 30 20.74 -7.90 -1.01
N SER A 31 20.08 -7.35 -2.04
CA SER A 31 20.48 -6.07 -2.63
C SER A 31 20.33 -4.91 -1.64
N LEU A 32 19.25 -4.88 -0.87
CA LEU A 32 19.00 -3.86 0.12
C LEU A 32 20.00 -3.92 1.28
N LEU A 33 20.26 -5.12 1.82
CA LEU A 33 21.16 -5.30 2.96
C LEU A 33 22.63 -5.01 2.61
N THR A 34 23.03 -5.24 1.35
CA THR A 34 24.39 -4.94 0.87
C THR A 34 24.59 -3.49 0.44
N SER A 35 23.51 -2.69 0.42
CA SER A 35 23.58 -1.27 -0.01
C SER A 35 24.36 -0.36 0.93
N GLY A 36 24.59 -0.78 2.19
CA GLY A 36 25.20 0.03 3.24
C GLY A 36 24.28 1.12 3.82
N THR A 37 23.04 1.21 3.37
CA THR A 37 22.06 2.22 3.84
C THR A 37 20.97 1.63 4.71
N VAL A 38 20.73 0.34 4.57
CA VAL A 38 19.64 -0.39 5.25
C VAL A 38 20.15 -1.06 6.51
N HIS A 39 19.42 -0.89 7.62
CA HIS A 39 19.67 -1.57 8.88
C HIS A 39 19.00 -2.95 8.92
N ALA A 40 17.74 -3.01 8.51
CA ALA A 40 16.98 -4.26 8.42
C ALA A 40 15.89 -4.18 7.36
N VAL A 41 15.52 -5.34 6.83
CA VAL A 41 14.40 -5.54 5.91
C VAL A 41 13.33 -6.37 6.60
N VAL A 42 12.09 -5.88 6.55
CA VAL A 42 10.86 -6.60 6.94
C VAL A 42 10.13 -6.95 5.66
N SER A 43 10.16 -8.20 5.27
CA SER A 43 9.48 -8.68 4.07
C SER A 43 8.20 -9.43 4.43
N GLU A 44 7.19 -9.32 3.58
CA GLU A 44 5.95 -10.11 3.70
C GLU A 44 6.21 -11.62 3.64
N GLU A 45 7.21 -12.03 2.86
CA GLU A 45 7.58 -13.44 2.67
C GLU A 45 8.43 -14.03 3.82
N LEU A 46 8.77 -13.23 4.83
CA LEU A 46 9.63 -13.66 5.93
C LEU A 46 8.96 -13.47 7.29
N GLU A 47 9.09 -14.47 8.16
CA GLU A 47 8.54 -14.45 9.51
C GLU A 47 9.21 -13.39 10.41
N HIS A 48 10.49 -13.13 10.15
CA HIS A 48 11.29 -12.24 11.00
C HIS A 48 12.09 -11.23 10.15
N PRO A 49 12.36 -10.02 10.70
CA PRO A 49 13.25 -9.07 10.05
C PRO A 49 14.64 -9.65 9.79
N VAL A 50 15.21 -9.33 8.64
CA VAL A 50 16.60 -9.68 8.31
C VAL A 50 17.48 -8.45 8.46
N PHE A 51 18.55 -8.57 9.26
CA PHE A 51 19.44 -7.47 9.56
C PHE A 51 20.67 -7.46 8.66
N ALA A 52 21.12 -6.27 8.31
CA ALA A 52 22.42 -6.09 7.65
C ALA A 52 23.56 -6.50 8.60
N PRO A 53 24.68 -7.02 8.06
CA PRO A 53 25.88 -7.23 8.86
C PRO A 53 26.30 -5.94 9.56
N PRO A 54 26.81 -5.99 10.82
CA PRO A 54 27.14 -4.78 11.58
C PRO A 54 28.07 -3.81 10.85
N SER A 55 28.96 -4.32 9.99
CA SER A 55 29.89 -3.52 9.17
C SER A 55 29.23 -2.80 7.99
N GLN A 56 27.99 -3.16 7.64
CA GLN A 56 27.22 -2.60 6.52
C GLN A 56 25.87 -2.05 6.95
N ALA A 57 25.57 -2.09 8.24
CA ALA A 57 24.28 -1.63 8.77
C ALA A 57 24.13 -0.12 8.63
N GLY A 58 23.09 0.29 7.88
CA GLY A 58 22.72 1.69 7.69
C GLY A 58 21.68 2.19 8.70
N GLU A 59 20.95 3.22 8.30
CA GLU A 59 20.03 3.98 9.16
C GLU A 59 18.55 3.69 8.89
N TYR A 60 18.24 2.91 7.85
CA TYR A 60 16.86 2.72 7.42
C TYR A 60 16.33 1.32 7.70
N LEU A 61 15.07 1.25 8.09
CA LEU A 61 14.24 0.04 8.04
C LEU A 61 13.46 0.05 6.73
N VAL A 62 13.50 -1.05 6.00
CA VAL A 62 12.72 -1.21 4.77
C VAL A 62 11.65 -2.26 4.99
N TYR A 63 10.39 -1.88 4.71
CA TYR A 63 9.26 -2.80 4.63
C TYR A 63 9.03 -3.11 3.15
N LEU A 64 8.87 -4.37 2.84
CA LEU A 64 8.88 -4.88 1.48
C LEU A 64 7.78 -5.91 1.28
N ASP A 65 6.98 -5.71 0.25
CA ASP A 65 6.21 -6.75 -0.42
C ASP A 65 6.88 -6.99 -1.77
N PRO A 66 7.58 -8.13 -1.93
CA PRO A 66 8.37 -8.38 -3.15
C PRO A 66 7.53 -8.49 -4.40
N ILE A 67 6.36 -9.18 -4.32
CA ILE A 67 5.45 -9.34 -5.45
C ILE A 67 3.99 -9.25 -4.98
N ASP A 68 3.47 -8.03 -4.92
CA ASP A 68 2.04 -7.81 -4.75
C ASP A 68 1.25 -8.40 -5.91
N GLY A 69 0.18 -9.12 -5.59
CA GLY A 69 -0.69 -9.74 -6.57
C GLY A 69 -0.14 -11.06 -7.13
N SER A 70 0.55 -11.86 -6.33
CA SER A 70 1.14 -13.14 -6.75
C SER A 70 0.16 -14.09 -7.45
N SER A 71 -1.13 -14.07 -7.08
CA SER A 71 -2.20 -14.81 -7.75
C SER A 71 -2.41 -14.42 -9.23
N ASN A 72 -1.86 -13.28 -9.66
CA ASN A 72 -1.93 -12.80 -11.04
C ASN A 72 -0.76 -13.28 -11.91
N ILE A 73 0.25 -13.92 -11.35
CA ILE A 73 1.46 -14.36 -12.07
C ILE A 73 1.10 -15.32 -13.21
N ASP A 74 0.37 -16.36 -12.90
CA ASP A 74 0.03 -17.42 -13.88
C ASP A 74 -0.93 -16.95 -14.98
N THR A 75 -1.65 -15.86 -14.72
CA THR A 75 -2.60 -15.26 -15.67
C THR A 75 -2.02 -14.10 -16.46
N ASN A 76 -0.75 -13.75 -16.21
CA ASN A 76 -0.07 -12.60 -16.83
C ASN A 76 -0.81 -11.28 -16.63
N CYS A 77 -1.47 -11.12 -15.50
CA CYS A 77 -2.07 -9.85 -15.08
C CYS A 77 -1.03 -8.99 -14.34
N PRO A 78 -1.26 -7.67 -14.19
CA PRO A 78 -0.32 -6.79 -13.49
C PRO A 78 -0.04 -7.24 -12.06
N ILE A 79 1.24 -7.20 -11.72
CA ILE A 79 1.80 -7.43 -10.39
C ILE A 79 2.74 -6.28 -10.03
N GLY A 80 3.27 -6.24 -8.81
CA GLY A 80 4.22 -5.19 -8.46
C GLY A 80 5.03 -5.47 -7.20
N THR A 81 6.02 -4.64 -6.97
CA THR A 81 6.79 -4.60 -5.72
C THR A 81 6.40 -3.36 -4.94
N ILE A 82 6.16 -3.50 -3.64
CA ILE A 82 5.82 -2.36 -2.78
C ILE A 82 6.91 -2.21 -1.71
N PHE A 83 7.27 -0.96 -1.40
CA PHE A 83 8.25 -0.69 -0.35
C PHE A 83 7.94 0.57 0.43
N SER A 84 8.41 0.61 1.68
CA SER A 84 8.48 1.82 2.47
C SER A 84 9.73 1.85 3.35
N LEU A 85 10.23 3.06 3.60
CA LEU A 85 11.43 3.32 4.36
C LEU A 85 11.10 4.12 5.62
N TYR A 86 11.69 3.73 6.74
CA TYR A 86 11.60 4.41 8.02
C TYR A 86 13.00 4.60 8.63
N GLN A 87 13.15 5.59 9.49
CA GLN A 87 14.35 5.70 10.32
C GLN A 87 14.35 4.58 11.38
N LYS A 88 15.52 3.97 11.62
CA LYS A 88 15.67 2.85 12.57
C LYS A 88 15.40 3.24 14.03
N GLU A 89 15.67 4.51 14.41
CA GLU A 89 15.50 5.01 15.76
C GLU A 89 14.05 4.92 16.26
N GLY A 90 13.08 4.92 15.36
CA GLY A 90 11.67 4.75 15.69
C GLY A 90 11.26 3.30 16.00
N GLY A 91 12.16 2.34 15.82
CA GLY A 91 11.85 0.91 15.94
C GLY A 91 11.00 0.38 14.79
N PHE A 92 10.52 -0.87 14.93
CA PHE A 92 9.75 -1.51 13.85
C PHE A 92 8.28 -1.09 13.77
N LEU A 93 7.68 -0.64 14.88
CA LEU A 93 6.27 -0.24 14.89
C LEU A 93 6.16 1.28 14.88
N GLN A 94 6.13 1.86 13.69
CA GLN A 94 6.00 3.30 13.47
C GLN A 94 4.69 3.64 12.78
N GLN A 95 4.20 4.86 13.01
CA GLN A 95 3.03 5.36 12.29
C GLN A 95 3.36 5.59 10.81
N GLY A 96 2.40 5.35 9.91
CA GLY A 96 2.60 5.50 8.46
C GLY A 96 3.06 6.90 8.01
N ASN A 97 2.73 7.94 8.78
CA ASN A 97 3.19 9.32 8.51
C ASN A 97 4.66 9.58 8.89
N ARG A 98 5.36 8.59 9.47
CA ARG A 98 6.79 8.63 9.75
C ARG A 98 7.65 8.05 8.63
N GLN A 99 7.03 7.62 7.54
CA GLN A 99 7.76 7.17 6.36
C GLN A 99 8.68 8.27 5.82
N VAL A 100 9.94 7.92 5.59
CA VAL A 100 10.93 8.79 4.93
C VAL A 100 10.72 8.76 3.41
N ALA A 101 10.41 7.58 2.89
CA ALA A 101 10.05 7.38 1.50
C ALA A 101 9.14 6.16 1.39
N SER A 102 8.35 6.12 0.35
CA SER A 102 7.57 4.93 -0.03
C SER A 102 7.30 4.92 -1.53
N GLY A 103 7.05 3.75 -2.06
CA GLY A 103 6.81 3.60 -3.48
C GLY A 103 6.46 2.19 -3.89
N TYR A 104 6.31 2.03 -5.17
CA TYR A 104 6.08 0.73 -5.79
C TYR A 104 6.67 0.69 -7.20
N VAL A 105 6.95 -0.53 -7.65
CA VAL A 105 7.21 -0.83 -9.05
C VAL A 105 6.03 -1.66 -9.56
N MET A 106 5.39 -1.23 -10.63
CA MET A 106 4.32 -1.98 -11.28
C MET A 106 4.86 -2.66 -12.54
N TYR A 107 4.68 -3.97 -12.62
CA TYR A 107 5.02 -4.80 -13.77
C TYR A 107 3.74 -5.09 -14.57
N GLY A 108 3.57 -4.39 -15.68
CA GLY A 108 2.39 -4.46 -16.53
C GLY A 108 2.76 -4.20 -18.00
N PRO A 109 1.90 -3.53 -18.78
CA PRO A 109 2.19 -3.16 -20.18
C PRO A 109 3.49 -2.36 -20.34
N SER A 110 3.90 -1.65 -19.29
CA SER A 110 5.22 -1.06 -19.10
C SER A 110 5.64 -1.26 -17.64
N VAL A 111 6.94 -1.18 -17.35
CA VAL A 111 7.42 -1.16 -15.97
C VAL A 111 7.45 0.28 -15.49
N LEU A 112 6.68 0.56 -14.45
CA LEU A 112 6.55 1.87 -13.84
C LEU A 112 7.10 1.84 -12.41
N PHE A 113 8.00 2.76 -12.10
CA PHE A 113 8.46 3.03 -10.74
C PHE A 113 7.85 4.33 -10.25
N VAL A 114 7.09 4.26 -9.17
CA VAL A 114 6.41 5.42 -8.56
C VAL A 114 6.84 5.52 -7.12
N TYR A 115 7.27 6.70 -6.69
CA TYR A 115 7.68 6.91 -5.31
C TYR A 115 7.41 8.33 -4.82
N THR A 116 7.46 8.48 -3.50
CA THR A 116 7.49 9.76 -2.79
C THR A 116 8.55 9.74 -1.69
N SER A 117 9.19 10.88 -1.48
CA SER A 117 10.05 11.15 -0.33
C SER A 117 9.56 12.38 0.46
N GLY A 118 8.24 12.60 0.48
CA GLY A 118 7.60 13.74 1.15
C GLY A 118 7.47 15.00 0.29
N HIS A 119 7.99 15.00 -0.95
CA HIS A 119 7.99 16.16 -1.86
C HIS A 119 7.13 15.91 -3.11
N GLY A 120 5.94 15.34 -2.93
CA GLY A 120 5.06 14.92 -4.03
C GLY A 120 5.38 13.53 -4.54
N VAL A 121 4.55 13.03 -5.43
CA VAL A 121 4.66 11.68 -6.01
C VAL A 121 5.25 11.79 -7.41
N GLN A 122 6.30 11.02 -7.67
CA GLN A 122 7.03 11.03 -8.93
C GLN A 122 6.95 9.66 -9.59
N GLY A 123 6.81 9.61 -10.91
CA GLY A 123 6.75 8.36 -11.66
C GLY A 123 7.76 8.30 -12.81
N PHE A 124 8.31 7.11 -12.98
CA PHE A 124 9.33 6.79 -13.97
C PHE A 124 8.94 5.55 -14.75
N THR A 125 9.17 5.55 -16.06
CA THR A 125 8.95 4.39 -16.92
C THR A 125 10.28 3.78 -17.32
N LEU A 126 10.41 2.46 -17.27
CA LEU A 126 11.58 1.75 -17.73
C LEU A 126 11.65 1.82 -19.27
N ASP A 127 12.70 2.46 -19.78
CA ASP A 127 13.06 2.40 -21.20
C ASP A 127 13.93 1.16 -21.45
N LEU A 128 13.34 0.13 -22.03
CA LEU A 128 14.02 -1.12 -22.32
C LEU A 128 15.19 -0.97 -23.30
N SER A 129 15.14 0.03 -24.18
CA SER A 129 16.22 0.28 -25.15
C SER A 129 17.47 0.86 -24.50
N ARG A 130 17.30 1.59 -23.41
CA ARG A 130 18.36 2.23 -22.64
C ARG A 130 18.72 1.48 -21.34
N GLY A 131 17.88 0.56 -20.90
CA GLY A 131 18.04 -0.15 -19.64
C GLY A 131 17.97 0.76 -18.40
N CYS A 132 17.22 1.88 -18.47
CA CYS A 132 17.12 2.82 -17.37
C CYS A 132 15.69 3.37 -17.23
N PHE A 133 15.36 3.84 -16.03
CA PHE A 133 14.10 4.54 -15.75
C PHE A 133 14.18 5.98 -16.23
N VAL A 134 13.18 6.39 -17.00
CA VAL A 134 13.00 7.75 -17.52
C VAL A 134 11.87 8.45 -16.76
N TYR A 135 12.11 9.67 -16.32
CA TYR A 135 11.10 10.50 -15.64
C TYR A 135 9.93 10.78 -16.56
N SER A 136 8.78 10.19 -16.29
CA SER A 136 7.63 10.18 -17.19
C SER A 136 6.36 10.78 -16.60
N HIS A 137 6.23 10.77 -15.28
CA HIS A 137 5.03 11.25 -14.57
C HIS A 137 5.43 12.21 -13.46
N PRO A 138 5.58 13.51 -13.78
CA PRO A 138 5.93 14.53 -12.80
C PRO A 138 4.75 14.85 -11.88
N ASN A 139 5.03 14.96 -10.58
CA ASN A 139 4.11 15.46 -9.57
C ASN A 139 2.69 14.90 -9.70
N ILE A 140 2.56 13.58 -9.60
CA ILE A 140 1.28 12.89 -9.70
C ILE A 140 0.36 13.39 -8.58
N MET A 141 -0.83 13.85 -8.95
CA MET A 141 -1.86 14.33 -8.03
C MET A 141 -3.14 13.51 -8.21
N ILE A 142 -3.72 13.04 -7.12
CA ILE A 142 -4.99 12.34 -7.17
C ILE A 142 -6.08 13.33 -7.62
N PRO A 143 -6.83 13.05 -8.70
CA PRO A 143 -7.95 13.88 -9.10
C PRO A 143 -8.99 14.02 -7.97
N VAL A 144 -9.50 15.23 -7.77
CA VAL A 144 -10.50 15.53 -6.71
C VAL A 144 -11.79 14.73 -6.90
N LYS A 145 -12.12 14.42 -8.16
CA LYS A 145 -13.29 13.63 -8.52
C LYS A 145 -12.85 12.41 -9.32
N GLY A 146 -13.36 11.25 -8.95
CA GLY A 146 -13.21 10.01 -9.71
C GLY A 146 -14.49 9.20 -9.64
N ASN A 147 -14.73 8.42 -10.67
CA ASN A 147 -15.92 7.57 -10.78
C ASN A 147 -15.60 6.08 -10.77
N ILE A 148 -14.39 5.73 -10.39
CA ILE A 148 -13.95 4.34 -10.30
C ILE A 148 -13.93 3.93 -8.84
N TYR A 149 -14.45 2.74 -8.55
CA TYR A 149 -14.24 2.10 -7.26
C TYR A 149 -13.63 0.71 -7.46
N SER A 150 -12.79 0.31 -6.52
CA SER A 150 -12.08 -0.96 -6.53
C SER A 150 -12.17 -1.59 -5.14
N ILE A 151 -12.88 -2.70 -5.07
CA ILE A 151 -13.06 -3.50 -3.86
C ILE A 151 -13.44 -4.93 -4.30
N ASN A 152 -13.05 -5.93 -3.53
CA ASN A 152 -13.48 -7.31 -3.81
C ASN A 152 -14.91 -7.53 -3.34
N GLU A 153 -15.88 -7.33 -4.22
CA GLU A 153 -17.31 -7.47 -3.89
C GLU A 153 -17.72 -8.91 -3.50
N ALA A 154 -16.90 -9.93 -3.82
CA ALA A 154 -17.17 -11.29 -3.38
C ALA A 154 -17.15 -11.42 -1.85
N TYR A 155 -16.49 -10.52 -1.17
CA TYR A 155 -16.42 -10.47 0.30
C TYR A 155 -17.48 -9.57 0.95
N GLU A 156 -18.45 -9.06 0.18
CA GLU A 156 -19.50 -8.17 0.71
C GLU A 156 -20.19 -8.70 1.97
N PRO A 157 -20.48 -10.03 2.12
CA PRO A 157 -21.08 -10.56 3.35
C PRO A 157 -20.22 -10.36 4.61
N LEU A 158 -18.90 -10.19 4.45
CA LEU A 158 -17.95 -10.01 5.54
C LEU A 158 -17.68 -8.53 5.86
N TYR A 159 -18.19 -7.61 5.06
CA TYR A 159 -17.98 -6.19 5.27
C TYR A 159 -18.84 -5.63 6.40
N ASP A 160 -18.35 -4.58 7.04
CA ASP A 160 -19.15 -3.82 7.99
C ASP A 160 -20.35 -3.11 7.31
N ALA A 161 -21.27 -2.61 8.12
CA ALA A 161 -22.49 -1.97 7.63
C ALA A 161 -22.21 -0.70 6.82
N SER A 162 -21.15 0.06 7.16
CA SER A 162 -20.79 1.29 6.47
C SER A 162 -20.23 1.02 5.07
N THR A 163 -19.37 0.02 4.94
CA THR A 163 -18.83 -0.42 3.65
C THR A 163 -19.92 -0.96 2.73
N ARG A 164 -20.84 -1.79 3.27
CA ARG A 164 -22.01 -2.26 2.49
C ARG A 164 -22.92 -1.14 2.03
N ALA A 165 -23.18 -0.15 2.91
CA ALA A 165 -24.01 1.01 2.54
C ALA A 165 -23.35 1.85 1.43
N TYR A 166 -22.03 2.06 1.52
CA TYR A 166 -21.25 2.72 0.47
C TYR A 166 -21.33 1.96 -0.86
N LEU A 167 -21.12 0.64 -0.86
CA LEU A 167 -21.23 -0.20 -2.07
C LEU A 167 -22.62 -0.12 -2.69
N ALA A 168 -23.68 -0.19 -1.87
CA ALA A 168 -25.04 -0.04 -2.36
C ALA A 168 -25.25 1.32 -3.06
N GLN A 169 -24.71 2.41 -2.48
CA GLN A 169 -24.80 3.75 -3.04
C GLN A 169 -24.06 3.87 -4.38
N VAL A 170 -22.81 3.39 -4.48
CA VAL A 170 -22.03 3.51 -5.72
C VAL A 170 -22.59 2.63 -6.83
N ARG A 171 -23.13 1.44 -6.50
CA ARG A 171 -23.81 0.56 -7.48
C ARG A 171 -25.13 1.14 -7.99
N ALA A 172 -25.88 1.83 -7.15
CA ALA A 172 -27.10 2.52 -7.56
C ALA A 172 -26.82 3.73 -8.45
N SER A 173 -25.60 4.23 -8.49
CA SER A 173 -25.20 5.38 -9.28
C SER A 173 -24.70 4.95 -10.65
N ALA A 174 -25.38 5.35 -11.73
CA ALA A 174 -24.92 5.15 -13.11
C ALA A 174 -23.59 5.86 -13.44
N ALA A 175 -23.11 6.73 -12.55
CA ALA A 175 -21.88 7.49 -12.75
C ALA A 175 -20.62 6.70 -12.32
N HIS A 176 -20.77 5.59 -11.57
CA HIS A 176 -19.64 4.83 -11.06
C HIS A 176 -19.37 3.54 -11.85
N THR A 177 -18.11 3.13 -11.88
CA THR A 177 -17.66 1.91 -12.57
C THR A 177 -16.76 1.10 -11.64
N ALA A 178 -17.06 -0.18 -11.45
CA ALA A 178 -16.19 -1.10 -10.73
C ALA A 178 -14.96 -1.44 -11.58
N ARG A 179 -13.80 -1.43 -10.98
CA ARG A 179 -12.54 -1.89 -11.55
C ARG A 179 -11.71 -2.55 -10.44
N TYR A 180 -11.58 -3.85 -10.46
CA TYR A 180 -10.82 -4.62 -9.50
C TYR A 180 -9.89 -5.58 -10.23
N VAL A 181 -8.58 -5.47 -9.99
CA VAL A 181 -7.52 -6.28 -10.63
C VAL A 181 -7.06 -7.39 -9.70
N GLY A 182 -7.14 -7.17 -8.39
CA GLY A 182 -6.65 -8.11 -7.39
C GLY A 182 -5.15 -8.00 -7.12
N SER A 183 -4.50 -6.94 -7.63
CA SER A 183 -3.17 -6.48 -7.24
C SER A 183 -3.31 -5.09 -6.66
N LEU A 184 -2.81 -4.92 -5.44
CA LEU A 184 -2.86 -3.65 -4.73
C LEU A 184 -2.18 -2.53 -5.52
N VAL A 185 -1.00 -2.83 -6.11
CA VAL A 185 -0.25 -1.87 -6.93
C VAL A 185 -1.09 -1.41 -8.12
N ALA A 186 -1.72 -2.33 -8.86
CA ALA A 186 -2.50 -1.98 -10.04
C ALA A 186 -3.75 -1.15 -9.71
N ASP A 187 -4.45 -1.55 -8.65
CA ASP A 187 -5.68 -0.87 -8.21
C ASP A 187 -5.38 0.50 -7.58
N ALA A 188 -4.33 0.61 -6.77
CA ALA A 188 -3.87 1.86 -6.18
C ALA A 188 -3.32 2.82 -7.25
N HIS A 189 -2.50 2.33 -8.18
CA HIS A 189 -1.95 3.15 -9.27
C HIS A 189 -3.05 3.76 -10.14
N ARG A 190 -4.04 2.96 -10.53
CA ARG A 190 -5.20 3.48 -11.28
C ARG A 190 -5.92 4.55 -10.48
N THR A 191 -6.15 4.33 -9.18
CA THR A 191 -6.82 5.30 -8.31
C THR A 191 -5.98 6.58 -8.15
N LEU A 192 -4.67 6.46 -8.04
CA LEU A 192 -3.74 7.59 -7.99
C LEU A 192 -3.84 8.47 -9.24
N LEU A 193 -3.98 7.87 -10.43
CA LEU A 193 -4.03 8.60 -11.70
C LEU A 193 -5.43 9.07 -12.11
N LYS A 194 -6.48 8.35 -11.75
CA LYS A 194 -7.85 8.59 -12.22
C LYS A 194 -8.80 9.08 -11.14
N GLY A 195 -8.37 9.09 -9.91
CA GLY A 195 -9.24 9.32 -8.77
C GLY A 195 -10.20 8.15 -8.53
N GLY A 196 -11.09 8.33 -7.57
CA GLY A 196 -12.03 7.30 -7.17
C GLY A 196 -11.72 6.73 -5.80
N HIS A 197 -12.23 5.54 -5.55
CA HIS A 197 -12.07 4.85 -4.27
C HIS A 197 -11.43 3.50 -4.47
N PHE A 198 -10.44 3.20 -3.64
CA PHE A 198 -9.85 1.89 -3.49
C PHE A 198 -9.95 1.47 -2.03
N SER A 199 -10.42 0.26 -1.78
CA SER A 199 -10.50 -0.30 -0.44
C SER A 199 -9.87 -1.69 -0.41
N LEU A 200 -8.89 -1.85 0.46
CA LEU A 200 -8.52 -3.15 0.98
C LEU A 200 -9.55 -3.46 2.06
N SER A 201 -10.38 -4.46 1.83
CA SER A 201 -11.27 -4.94 2.87
C SER A 201 -10.43 -5.55 3.96
N ALA A 202 -10.39 -4.91 5.11
CA ALA A 202 -10.01 -5.62 6.31
C ALA A 202 -11.10 -6.67 6.55
N HIS A 203 -10.82 -7.92 6.19
CA HIS A 203 -11.55 -9.02 6.78
C HIS A 203 -11.32 -8.91 8.28
N SER A 204 -12.39 -8.97 9.06
CA SER A 204 -12.25 -9.28 10.47
C SER A 204 -11.54 -10.63 10.52
N GLU A 205 -10.21 -10.61 10.66
CA GLU A 205 -9.43 -11.83 10.84
C GLU A 205 -10.02 -12.61 11.99
N PRO A 206 -10.17 -13.94 11.86
CA PRO A 206 -10.58 -14.76 12.99
C PRO A 206 -9.61 -14.48 14.14
N ALA A 207 -10.17 -14.12 15.30
CA ALA A 207 -9.44 -13.81 16.52
C ALA A 207 -8.45 -14.93 16.83
N GLY A 208 -7.14 -14.71 16.62
CA GLY A 208 -6.10 -15.71 16.87
C GLY A 208 -4.79 -15.54 16.10
N ARG A 209 -4.74 -14.78 15.02
CA ARG A 209 -3.47 -14.45 14.37
C ARG A 209 -2.77 -13.33 15.13
N LYS A 210 -1.58 -13.61 15.68
CA LYS A 210 -0.70 -12.58 16.19
C LYS A 210 -0.33 -11.70 15.00
N ALA A 211 -0.69 -10.41 15.07
CA ALA A 211 -0.26 -9.43 14.11
C ALA A 211 1.27 -9.37 14.11
N ALA A 212 1.90 -10.03 13.14
CA ALA A 212 3.21 -9.57 12.67
C ALA A 212 3.04 -8.12 12.22
N PRO A 213 4.04 -7.25 12.34
CA PRO A 213 3.97 -5.91 11.78
C PRO A 213 3.63 -6.08 10.29
N ASP A 214 2.40 -5.68 9.95
CA ASP A 214 1.82 -5.97 8.64
C ASP A 214 2.59 -5.20 7.57
N ALA A 215 3.47 -5.90 6.88
CA ALA A 215 4.25 -5.35 5.78
C ALA A 215 3.36 -4.81 4.64
N ARG A 216 2.12 -5.29 4.53
CA ARG A 216 1.14 -4.82 3.52
C ARG A 216 0.48 -3.50 3.90
N SER A 217 0.24 -3.24 5.19
CA SER A 217 -0.45 -2.01 5.61
C SER A 217 0.48 -0.80 5.67
N GLN A 218 1.78 -1.00 5.80
CA GLN A 218 2.77 0.06 5.94
C GLN A 218 3.17 0.74 4.61
N PRO A 219 3.30 0.07 3.45
CA PRO A 219 3.78 0.68 2.22
C PRO A 219 2.84 1.70 1.59
N LEU A 220 1.56 1.69 1.90
CA LEU A 220 0.54 2.42 1.12
C LEU A 220 0.25 3.85 1.54
N CYS A 221 0.98 4.44 2.46
CA CYS A 221 0.87 5.88 2.73
C CYS A 221 1.50 6.76 1.64
N LEU A 222 1.38 6.40 0.37
CA LEU A 222 1.73 7.27 -0.77
C LEU A 222 0.87 8.54 -0.85
N ALA A 223 -0.26 8.57 -0.14
CA ALA A 223 -1.22 9.67 -0.18
C ALA A 223 -0.90 10.85 0.75
N GLY A 224 0.28 10.89 1.37
CA GLY A 224 0.72 12.00 2.23
C GLY A 224 1.14 13.26 1.48
N GLY A 225 0.52 13.58 0.34
CA GLY A 225 0.50 14.95 -0.13
C GLY A 225 -0.31 15.81 0.85
N PRO A 226 -0.02 17.12 1.00
CA PRO A 226 -0.73 17.96 1.95
C PRO A 226 -2.21 17.88 1.66
N SER A 227 -2.95 17.22 2.55
CA SER A 227 -4.41 17.23 2.55
C SER A 227 -4.85 18.66 2.80
N ARG A 228 -5.08 19.42 1.73
CA ARG A 228 -5.91 20.62 1.79
C ARG A 228 -7.36 20.14 1.98
N GLY A 229 -7.69 19.89 3.21
CA GLY A 229 -9.00 19.48 3.67
C GLY A 229 -9.13 19.75 5.15
N GLN A 230 -8.94 21.01 5.56
CA GLN A 230 -9.65 21.49 6.74
C GLN A 230 -11.13 21.45 6.37
N GLY A 231 -11.82 20.36 6.73
CA GLY A 231 -13.26 20.36 6.85
C GLY A 231 -13.67 21.47 7.81
N PRO A 232 -14.85 22.08 7.65
CA PRO A 232 -15.28 23.16 8.52
C PRO A 232 -15.31 22.66 9.96
N GLU A 233 -14.59 23.37 10.80
CA GLU A 233 -14.60 23.26 12.24
C GLU A 233 -16.06 23.38 12.70
N GLN A 234 -16.68 22.26 13.07
CA GLN A 234 -17.97 22.30 13.75
C GLN A 234 -17.71 22.94 15.12
N SER A 235 -18.01 24.23 15.19
CA SER A 235 -18.11 24.96 16.44
C SER A 235 -19.10 24.21 17.36
N ARG A 236 -18.56 23.55 18.38
CA ARG A 236 -19.35 23.09 19.51
C ARG A 236 -19.92 24.34 20.17
N GLN A 237 -21.21 24.63 19.92
CA GLN A 237 -21.98 25.50 20.77
C GLN A 237 -22.16 24.79 22.12
N GLU A 238 -21.53 25.34 23.13
CA GLU A 238 -21.88 25.00 24.51
C GLU A 238 -23.33 25.40 24.77
N PRO A 239 -24.13 24.59 25.45
CA PRO A 239 -25.47 24.99 25.86
C PRO A 239 -25.36 26.08 26.94
N THR A 240 -25.78 27.28 26.60
CA THR A 240 -25.98 28.35 27.59
C THR A 240 -27.13 27.98 28.54
N ASP A 241 -26.79 27.74 29.79
CA ASP A 241 -27.69 27.55 30.90
C ASP A 241 -28.34 28.91 31.22
N HIS A 242 -29.63 29.07 30.85
CA HIS A 242 -30.49 30.13 31.30
C HIS A 242 -31.28 29.63 32.50
N SER A 243 -30.70 29.66 33.68
CA SER A 243 -31.47 29.63 34.92
C SER A 243 -32.00 31.03 35.23
N THR A 244 -33.23 31.25 34.86
CA THR A 244 -34.04 32.38 35.38
C THR A 244 -34.22 32.22 36.88
N LYS A 245 -33.74 33.18 37.65
CA LYS A 245 -34.15 33.42 39.00
C LYS A 245 -35.25 34.49 38.96
N ASP A 246 -36.49 34.06 39.02
CA ASP A 246 -37.59 34.88 39.53
C ASP A 246 -37.69 34.59 41.00
N GLY A 247 -37.70 35.66 41.78
CA GLY A 247 -37.94 35.60 43.21
C GLY A 247 -38.21 36.96 43.79
N ALA A 248 -39.51 37.20 44.03
CA ALA A 248 -40.14 38.13 44.95
C ALA A 248 -39.80 39.61 44.86
#